data_42109c3faeb70b0be353c463dae76401
#
_entry.id   42109c3faeb70b0be353c463dae76401
#
_cell.length_a   1.000
_cell.length_b   1.000
_cell.length_c   1.000
_cell.angle_alpha   90.00
_cell.angle_beta   90.00
_cell.angle_gamma   90.00
#
_symmetry.space_group_name_H-M   'P 1'
#
loop_
_entity.id
_entity.type
_entity.pdbx_description
1 polymer ?
#
loop_
_entity_poly.entity_id
_entity_poly.type
_entity_poly.pdbx_seq_one_letter_code
_entity_poly.pdbx_strand_id
1 'polypeptide(L)'
;MSKKGVLSSKFNMSLGFIPVIVSIVLCEFTTQDISIYIGAGVGVLYSLYTMWGKGAKIPNFLLYCTTGMLLLLTFTTLLFGDCSSHEMLPLTLEISALIPIVVIFLNRKRFLAHQISQSKKCCKQLFAQGAESAIVSTRVTIIIAFLHFFAIFIAILLPGPLSETSRDVLFRYCPPAVFLLSILFNQFGILYFNIMMKHTAFVPIVNTKGDVIGRSLAVDAINQKNEYINPVIRIAVSHNGMLYLRPRSQRCMLDAGKVDIPLECYLLYGETLEQAIVRLVKQSFPQAPIQDLQFNIMYHFENKVTNRLIYLFLIEIEDENLLRDKQTRDGKLWTFQQIEHNLDLSLIHISEPTRQAEIS
;
A
#
# COMPACT_ATOMS: atom_id res chain seq x y z
N MET A 1 -9.16 10.95 16.70
CA MET A 1 -8.56 9.65 16.32
C MET A 1 -7.26 9.90 15.61
N SER A 2 -6.12 9.43 16.14
CA SER A 2 -4.82 9.55 15.50
C SER A 2 -4.85 8.76 14.18
N LYS A 3 -4.73 9.44 13.03
CA LYS A 3 -4.63 8.80 11.70
C LYS A 3 -3.32 8.02 11.64
N LYS A 4 -3.35 6.72 11.99
CA LYS A 4 -2.21 5.83 11.80
C LYS A 4 -1.82 5.87 10.32
N GLY A 5 -0.55 6.12 10.01
CA GLY A 5 -0.05 6.05 8.64
C GLY A 5 -0.34 4.67 8.01
N VAL A 6 -0.46 4.63 6.70
CA VAL A 6 -0.74 3.39 5.94
C VAL A 6 0.39 2.37 6.15
N LEU A 7 1.64 2.85 6.14
CA LEU A 7 2.82 2.05 6.46
C LEU A 7 3.40 2.45 7.82
N SER A 8 3.62 1.46 8.67
CA SER A 8 4.32 1.60 9.96
C SER A 8 5.84 1.63 9.74
N SER A 9 6.60 2.23 10.66
CA SER A 9 8.08 2.15 10.69
C SER A 9 8.61 0.71 10.71
N LYS A 10 7.79 -0.27 11.06
CA LYS A 10 8.12 -1.71 10.97
C LYS A 10 8.43 -2.18 9.55
N PHE A 11 7.99 -1.44 8.53
CA PHE A 11 8.32 -1.70 7.13
C PHE A 11 9.69 -1.13 6.71
N ASN A 12 10.39 -0.42 7.59
CA ASN A 12 11.78 -0.03 7.32
C ASN A 12 12.71 -1.24 7.52
N MET A 13 12.87 -2.02 6.44
CA MET A 13 13.69 -3.23 6.49
C MET A 13 15.18 -2.93 6.66
N SER A 14 15.64 -1.71 6.34
CA SER A 14 17.02 -1.27 6.57
C SER A 14 17.39 -1.19 8.06
N LEU A 15 16.42 -1.19 9.00
CA LEU A 15 16.69 -1.38 10.42
C LEU A 15 17.41 -2.71 10.72
N GLY A 16 17.35 -3.65 9.76
CA GLY A 16 18.13 -4.89 9.82
C GLY A 16 19.64 -4.69 9.76
N PHE A 17 20.13 -3.51 9.42
CA PHE A 17 21.57 -3.18 9.44
C PHE A 17 22.09 -2.75 10.80
N ILE A 18 21.23 -2.52 11.81
CA ILE A 18 21.63 -2.11 13.15
C ILE A 18 22.72 -3.02 13.73
N PRO A 19 22.67 -4.36 13.68
CA PRO A 19 23.71 -5.23 14.19
C PRO A 19 25.08 -5.00 13.53
N VAL A 20 25.09 -4.75 12.22
CA VAL A 20 26.32 -4.46 11.46
C VAL A 20 26.90 -3.10 11.87
N ILE A 21 26.06 -2.07 11.99
CA ILE A 21 26.47 -0.74 12.44
C ILE A 21 27.06 -0.82 13.86
N VAL A 22 26.42 -1.55 14.76
CA VAL A 22 26.92 -1.75 16.13
C VAL A 22 28.28 -2.42 16.12
N SER A 23 28.48 -3.47 15.28
CA SER A 23 29.77 -4.13 15.14
C SER A 23 30.85 -3.15 14.64
N ILE A 24 30.57 -2.37 13.59
CA ILE A 24 31.53 -1.39 13.04
C ILE A 24 31.89 -0.32 14.10
N VAL A 25 30.90 0.24 14.78
CA VAL A 25 31.13 1.29 15.78
C VAL A 25 31.92 0.75 16.97
N LEU A 26 31.61 -0.47 17.44
CA LEU A 26 32.33 -1.08 18.54
C LEU A 26 33.78 -1.43 18.21
N CYS A 27 34.10 -1.68 16.96
CA CYS A 27 35.47 -1.91 16.51
C CYS A 27 36.41 -0.74 16.84
N GLU A 28 35.89 0.47 16.99
CA GLU A 28 36.67 1.66 17.41
C GLU A 28 37.13 1.60 18.87
N PHE A 29 36.41 0.88 19.71
CA PHE A 29 36.59 0.86 21.16
C PHE A 29 37.06 -0.50 21.68
N THR A 30 36.93 -1.56 20.88
CA THR A 30 37.20 -2.95 21.29
C THR A 30 38.04 -3.68 20.27
N THR A 31 38.44 -4.89 20.60
CA THR A 31 39.08 -5.77 19.62
C THR A 31 38.10 -6.19 18.54
N GLN A 32 38.63 -6.52 17.38
CA GLN A 32 37.86 -6.93 16.18
C GLN A 32 36.88 -8.07 16.46
N ASP A 33 37.37 -9.13 17.11
CA ASP A 33 36.57 -10.30 17.46
C ASP A 33 35.39 -9.96 18.37
N ILE A 34 35.69 -9.19 19.46
CA ILE A 34 34.65 -8.78 20.42
C ILE A 34 33.56 -7.96 19.71
N SER A 35 33.95 -7.07 18.79
CA SER A 35 32.98 -6.24 18.05
C SER A 35 32.06 -7.07 17.19
N ILE A 36 32.57 -8.10 16.50
CA ILE A 36 31.78 -9.03 15.68
C ILE A 36 30.86 -9.87 16.58
N TYR A 37 31.37 -10.40 17.72
CA TYR A 37 30.55 -11.21 18.64
C TYR A 37 29.41 -10.42 19.25
N ILE A 38 29.64 -9.17 19.66
CA ILE A 38 28.61 -8.29 20.20
C ILE A 38 27.58 -7.98 19.07
N GLY A 39 28.04 -7.64 17.86
CA GLY A 39 27.15 -7.39 16.72
C GLY A 39 26.28 -8.60 16.40
N ALA A 40 26.84 -9.81 16.39
CA ALA A 40 26.10 -11.05 16.20
C ALA A 40 25.07 -11.27 17.33
N GLY A 41 25.46 -11.06 18.58
CA GLY A 41 24.58 -11.16 19.74
C GLY A 41 23.39 -10.19 19.65
N VAL A 42 23.64 -8.92 19.31
CA VAL A 42 22.59 -7.91 19.08
C VAL A 42 21.68 -8.35 17.95
N GLY A 43 22.22 -8.90 16.86
CA GLY A 43 21.46 -9.41 15.73
C GLY A 43 20.52 -10.54 16.12
N VAL A 44 20.99 -11.51 16.91
CA VAL A 44 20.18 -12.62 17.42
C VAL A 44 19.08 -12.11 18.34
N LEU A 45 19.40 -11.24 19.32
CA LEU A 45 18.42 -10.68 20.25
C LEU A 45 17.35 -9.87 19.51
N TYR A 46 17.75 -9.06 18.53
CA TYR A 46 16.81 -8.27 17.72
C TYR A 46 15.94 -9.16 16.85
N SER A 47 16.50 -10.22 16.26
CA SER A 47 15.75 -11.23 15.49
C SER A 47 14.71 -11.93 16.36
N LEU A 48 15.08 -12.37 17.57
CA LEU A 48 14.16 -12.96 18.54
C LEU A 48 13.05 -11.98 18.95
N TYR A 49 13.40 -10.73 19.23
CA TYR A 49 12.43 -9.68 19.55
C TYR A 49 11.39 -9.50 18.43
N THR A 50 11.81 -9.46 17.16
CA THR A 50 10.90 -9.34 16.02
C THR A 50 10.00 -10.58 15.84
N MET A 51 10.45 -11.76 16.25
CA MET A 51 9.70 -13.00 16.22
C MET A 51 8.73 -13.15 17.39
N TRP A 52 9.04 -12.62 18.55
CA TRP A 52 8.29 -12.85 19.81
C TRP A 52 7.17 -11.84 20.07
N GLY A 53 7.11 -10.71 19.34
CA GLY A 53 6.11 -9.65 19.55
C GLY A 53 4.65 -10.12 19.33
N LYS A 54 3.72 -9.63 20.19
CA LYS A 54 2.27 -9.80 20.00
C LYS A 54 1.80 -8.88 18.87
N GLY A 55 1.24 -9.44 17.79
CA GLY A 55 0.66 -8.69 16.65
C GLY A 55 1.03 -9.28 15.30
N ALA A 56 0.61 -8.61 14.21
CA ALA A 56 0.96 -9.00 12.85
C ALA A 56 2.48 -8.90 12.65
N LYS A 57 3.10 -10.06 12.47
CA LYS A 57 4.56 -10.19 12.36
C LYS A 57 4.96 -9.90 10.92
N ILE A 58 5.76 -8.84 10.73
CA ILE A 58 6.40 -8.54 9.45
C ILE A 58 7.84 -9.01 9.59
N PRO A 59 8.26 -10.08 8.88
CA PRO A 59 9.62 -10.56 8.97
C PRO A 59 10.59 -9.52 8.38
N ASN A 60 11.61 -9.15 9.13
CA ASN A 60 12.68 -8.31 8.61
C ASN A 60 13.76 -9.19 7.95
N PHE A 61 13.61 -9.39 6.64
CA PHE A 61 14.49 -10.26 5.88
C PHE A 61 15.95 -9.79 5.90
N LEU A 62 16.17 -8.48 5.87
CA LEU A 62 17.53 -7.92 5.91
C LEU A 62 18.19 -8.18 7.26
N LEU A 63 17.44 -8.09 8.36
CA LEU A 63 17.94 -8.42 9.69
C LEU A 63 18.41 -9.88 9.76
N TYR A 64 17.61 -10.80 9.24
CA TYR A 64 17.99 -12.22 9.28
C TYR A 64 19.21 -12.52 8.43
N CYS A 65 19.32 -11.88 7.25
CA CYS A 65 20.50 -12.03 6.38
C CYS A 65 21.77 -11.45 7.03
N THR A 66 21.70 -10.25 7.60
CA THR A 66 22.83 -9.59 8.23
C THR A 66 23.26 -10.31 9.52
N THR A 67 22.31 -10.78 10.32
CA THR A 67 22.58 -11.59 11.51
C THR A 67 23.24 -12.92 11.12
N GLY A 68 22.71 -13.60 10.10
CA GLY A 68 23.30 -14.84 9.62
C GLY A 68 24.72 -14.65 9.11
N MET A 69 25.00 -13.53 8.43
CA MET A 69 26.34 -13.18 7.97
C MET A 69 27.29 -12.90 9.17
N LEU A 70 26.85 -12.13 10.18
CA LEU A 70 27.65 -11.90 11.38
C LEU A 70 27.94 -13.19 12.16
N LEU A 71 26.97 -14.11 12.24
CA LEU A 71 27.17 -15.43 12.84
C LEU A 71 28.20 -16.26 12.04
N LEU A 72 28.15 -16.20 10.71
CA LEU A 72 29.13 -16.87 9.87
C LEU A 72 30.55 -16.29 10.10
N LEU A 73 30.68 -14.97 10.17
CA LEU A 73 31.93 -14.31 10.49
C LEU A 73 32.41 -14.67 11.91
N THR A 74 31.54 -14.70 12.89
CA THR A 74 31.87 -15.18 14.26
C THR A 74 32.43 -16.59 14.23
N PHE A 75 31.80 -17.49 13.45
CA PHE A 75 32.27 -18.87 13.34
C PHE A 75 33.64 -18.97 12.65
N THR A 76 33.87 -18.17 11.60
CA THR A 76 35.17 -18.14 10.90
C THR A 76 36.29 -17.58 11.77
N THR A 77 36.04 -16.50 12.56
CA THR A 77 37.03 -15.95 13.47
C THR A 77 37.39 -16.91 14.63
N LEU A 78 36.41 -17.67 15.12
CA LEU A 78 36.64 -18.71 16.14
C LEU A 78 37.51 -19.89 15.63
N LEU A 79 37.37 -20.26 14.33
CA LEU A 79 38.12 -21.37 13.79
C LEU A 79 39.51 -21.01 13.26
N PHE A 80 39.65 -19.84 12.65
CA PHE A 80 40.83 -19.47 11.88
C PHE A 80 41.60 -18.29 12.44
N GLY A 81 41.07 -17.65 13.51
CA GLY A 81 41.61 -16.40 14.05
C GLY A 81 41.29 -15.17 13.18
N ASP A 82 42.00 -14.08 13.44
CA ASP A 82 41.78 -12.79 12.78
C ASP A 82 41.95 -12.88 11.27
N CYS A 83 40.88 -12.64 10.52
CA CYS A 83 40.86 -12.73 9.06
C CYS A 83 41.16 -11.41 8.34
N SER A 84 41.19 -10.25 9.05
CA SER A 84 41.43 -8.95 8.42
C SER A 84 42.23 -8.00 9.34
N SER A 85 42.85 -6.96 8.75
CA SER A 85 43.44 -5.89 9.55
C SER A 85 42.33 -5.04 10.18
N HIS A 86 42.59 -4.54 11.39
CA HIS A 86 41.63 -3.70 12.14
C HIS A 86 41.11 -2.51 11.35
N GLU A 87 41.93 -1.89 10.52
CA GLU A 87 41.60 -0.76 9.68
C GLU A 87 40.60 -1.10 8.55
N MET A 88 40.60 -2.35 8.07
CA MET A 88 39.76 -2.81 6.94
C MET A 88 38.48 -3.52 7.38
N LEU A 89 38.28 -3.73 8.68
CA LEU A 89 37.09 -4.43 9.18
C LEU A 89 35.77 -3.75 8.78
N PRO A 90 35.61 -2.40 8.85
CA PRO A 90 34.36 -1.74 8.47
C PRO A 90 34.01 -2.01 6.99
N LEU A 91 34.99 -1.94 6.09
CA LEU A 91 34.80 -2.22 4.68
C LEU A 91 34.48 -3.72 4.43
N THR A 92 35.16 -4.62 5.14
CA THR A 92 34.91 -6.06 5.07
C THR A 92 33.48 -6.41 5.50
N LEU A 93 32.99 -5.79 6.57
CA LEU A 93 31.61 -5.95 7.04
C LEU A 93 30.60 -5.38 6.03
N GLU A 94 30.92 -4.23 5.39
CA GLU A 94 30.07 -3.65 4.35
C GLU A 94 29.96 -4.62 3.15
N ILE A 95 31.08 -5.07 2.60
CA ILE A 95 31.11 -6.01 1.47
C ILE A 95 30.35 -7.29 1.82
N SER A 96 30.59 -7.86 2.99
CA SER A 96 29.94 -9.09 3.45
C SER A 96 28.42 -8.91 3.58
N ALA A 97 27.97 -7.78 4.12
CA ALA A 97 26.54 -7.48 4.26
C ALA A 97 25.88 -7.22 2.89
N LEU A 98 26.60 -6.70 1.90
CA LEU A 98 26.06 -6.44 0.58
C LEU A 98 25.81 -7.72 -0.23
N ILE A 99 26.53 -8.80 0.02
CA ILE A 99 26.35 -10.06 -0.71
C ILE A 99 24.89 -10.54 -0.66
N PRO A 100 24.27 -10.78 0.51
CA PRO A 100 22.88 -11.23 0.57
C PRO A 100 21.90 -10.17 0.03
N ILE A 101 22.21 -8.89 0.17
CA ILE A 101 21.40 -7.79 -0.35
C ILE A 101 21.33 -7.85 -1.88
N VAL A 102 22.48 -8.02 -2.54
CA VAL A 102 22.56 -8.15 -4.00
C VAL A 102 21.84 -9.42 -4.47
N VAL A 103 21.98 -10.54 -3.76
CA VAL A 103 21.27 -11.79 -4.08
C VAL A 103 19.76 -11.61 -4.02
N ILE A 104 19.23 -10.95 -2.98
CA ILE A 104 17.79 -10.65 -2.88
C ILE A 104 17.35 -9.75 -4.04
N PHE A 105 18.13 -8.72 -4.37
CA PHE A 105 17.80 -7.78 -5.43
C PHE A 105 17.80 -8.44 -6.81
N LEU A 106 18.78 -9.24 -7.14
CA LEU A 106 18.86 -9.95 -8.42
C LEU A 106 17.73 -10.97 -8.57
N ASN A 107 17.37 -11.66 -7.48
CA ASN A 107 16.30 -12.67 -7.47
C ASN A 107 14.94 -12.12 -7.01
N ARG A 108 14.71 -10.79 -7.06
CA ARG A 108 13.52 -10.12 -6.50
C ARG A 108 12.18 -10.75 -6.90
N LYS A 109 12.02 -11.16 -8.18
CA LYS A 109 10.77 -11.79 -8.65
C LYS A 109 10.54 -13.15 -7.99
N ARG A 110 11.57 -13.99 -7.92
CA ARG A 110 11.51 -15.32 -7.27
C ARG A 110 11.31 -15.18 -5.77
N PHE A 111 12.01 -14.24 -5.14
CA PHE A 111 11.89 -13.94 -3.71
C PHE A 111 10.44 -13.54 -3.36
N LEU A 112 9.84 -12.59 -4.10
CA LEU A 112 8.47 -12.16 -3.89
C LEU A 112 7.47 -13.31 -4.08
N ALA A 113 7.58 -14.06 -5.18
CA ALA A 113 6.71 -15.20 -5.46
C ALA A 113 6.79 -16.28 -4.37
N HIS A 114 7.99 -16.59 -3.90
CA HIS A 114 8.23 -17.56 -2.83
C HIS A 114 7.58 -17.12 -1.51
N GLN A 115 7.75 -15.86 -1.10
CA GLN A 115 7.16 -15.33 0.13
C GLN A 115 5.63 -15.31 0.08
N ILE A 116 5.04 -14.98 -1.07
CA ILE A 116 3.58 -15.00 -1.27
C ILE A 116 3.05 -16.44 -1.21
N SER A 117 3.76 -17.41 -1.78
CA SER A 117 3.31 -18.81 -1.83
C SER A 117 3.36 -19.49 -0.47
N GLN A 118 4.35 -19.19 0.37
CA GLN A 118 4.51 -19.79 1.69
C GLN A 118 3.61 -19.17 2.77
N SER A 119 3.05 -17.99 2.53
CA SER A 119 2.26 -17.30 3.55
C SER A 119 0.85 -17.87 3.69
N LYS A 120 0.38 -18.07 4.96
CA LYS A 120 -1.00 -18.48 5.26
C LYS A 120 -1.99 -17.46 4.70
N LYS A 121 -3.18 -17.92 4.25
CA LYS A 121 -4.21 -17.08 3.59
C LYS A 121 -4.49 -15.74 4.30
N CYS A 122 -4.52 -15.72 5.64
CA CYS A 122 -4.82 -14.51 6.41
C CYS A 122 -3.66 -13.48 6.47
N CYS A 123 -2.42 -13.88 6.17
CA CYS A 123 -1.23 -13.02 6.32
C CYS A 123 -0.55 -12.69 4.99
N LYS A 124 -1.07 -13.19 3.86
CA LYS A 124 -0.46 -13.04 2.53
C LYS A 124 -0.13 -11.58 2.20
N GLN A 125 -1.03 -10.65 2.48
CA GLN A 125 -0.84 -9.24 2.17
C GLN A 125 0.30 -8.60 2.97
N LEU A 126 0.41 -8.91 4.27
CA LEU A 126 1.49 -8.38 5.12
C LEU A 126 2.87 -8.92 4.71
N PHE A 127 2.96 -10.20 4.37
CA PHE A 127 4.20 -10.81 3.89
C PHE A 127 4.62 -10.26 2.53
N ALA A 128 3.67 -10.07 1.60
CA ALA A 128 3.93 -9.43 0.31
C ALA A 128 4.45 -8.00 0.49
N GLN A 129 3.78 -7.18 1.30
CA GLN A 129 4.22 -5.82 1.61
C GLN A 129 5.61 -5.80 2.29
N GLY A 130 5.87 -6.75 3.20
CA GLY A 130 7.19 -6.91 3.83
C GLY A 130 8.28 -7.24 2.82
N ALA A 131 8.02 -8.16 1.90
CA ALA A 131 8.95 -8.55 0.84
C ALA A 131 9.19 -7.40 -0.16
N GLU A 132 8.16 -6.66 -0.54
CA GLU A 132 8.29 -5.46 -1.37
C GLU A 132 9.12 -4.37 -0.68
N SER A 133 8.87 -4.11 0.61
CA SER A 133 9.68 -3.18 1.41
C SER A 133 11.13 -3.62 1.50
N ALA A 134 11.41 -4.92 1.63
CA ALA A 134 12.77 -5.44 1.60
C ALA A 134 13.46 -5.16 0.26
N ILE A 135 12.75 -5.37 -0.87
CA ILE A 135 13.27 -5.07 -2.21
C ILE A 135 13.57 -3.57 -2.37
N VAL A 136 12.70 -2.69 -1.88
CA VAL A 136 12.95 -1.24 -1.90
C VAL A 136 14.18 -0.90 -1.07
N SER A 137 14.29 -1.45 0.15
CA SER A 137 15.44 -1.24 1.04
C SER A 137 16.74 -1.73 0.40
N THR A 138 16.74 -2.91 -0.25
CA THR A 138 17.94 -3.41 -0.97
C THR A 138 18.34 -2.48 -2.08
N ARG A 139 17.39 -1.94 -2.85
CA ARG A 139 17.67 -0.99 -3.95
C ARG A 139 18.36 0.27 -3.43
N VAL A 140 17.80 0.88 -2.37
CA VAL A 140 18.37 2.08 -1.76
C VAL A 140 19.78 1.83 -1.26
N THR A 141 19.99 0.72 -0.53
CA THR A 141 21.32 0.37 -0.01
C THR A 141 22.34 0.13 -1.12
N ILE A 142 21.97 -0.60 -2.20
CA ILE A 142 22.87 -0.84 -3.32
C ILE A 142 23.28 0.46 -4.02
N ILE A 143 22.35 1.42 -4.18
CA ILE A 143 22.67 2.71 -4.78
C ILE A 143 23.68 3.48 -3.94
N ILE A 144 23.48 3.55 -2.61
CA ILE A 144 24.38 4.28 -1.72
C ILE A 144 25.76 3.58 -1.68
N ALA A 145 25.78 2.24 -1.55
CA ALA A 145 27.01 1.46 -1.57
C ALA A 145 27.75 1.61 -2.91
N PHE A 146 27.05 1.63 -4.03
CA PHE A 146 27.63 1.88 -5.34
C PHE A 146 28.35 3.22 -5.40
N LEU A 147 27.74 4.29 -4.86
CA LEU A 147 28.38 5.62 -4.77
C LEU A 147 29.64 5.57 -3.91
N HIS A 148 29.62 4.83 -2.81
CA HIS A 148 30.79 4.67 -1.94
C HIS A 148 31.93 3.91 -2.67
N PHE A 149 31.64 2.75 -3.27
CA PHE A 149 32.64 2.01 -4.05
C PHE A 149 33.16 2.77 -5.27
N PHE A 150 32.29 3.59 -5.89
CA PHE A 150 32.69 4.47 -6.96
C PHE A 150 33.67 5.55 -6.48
N ALA A 151 33.45 6.11 -5.28
CA ALA A 151 34.40 7.04 -4.66
C ALA A 151 35.76 6.38 -4.36
N ILE A 152 35.76 5.14 -3.85
CA ILE A 152 36.99 4.35 -3.65
C ILE A 152 37.70 4.14 -4.99
N PHE A 153 36.96 3.75 -6.03
CA PHE A 153 37.50 3.55 -7.36
C PHE A 153 38.20 4.80 -7.93
N ILE A 154 37.53 5.96 -7.80
CA ILE A 154 38.14 7.24 -8.19
C ILE A 154 39.40 7.52 -7.39
N ALA A 155 39.36 7.29 -6.06
CA ALA A 155 40.50 7.52 -5.21
C ALA A 155 41.72 6.66 -5.57
N ILE A 156 41.51 5.43 -6.05
CA ILE A 156 42.59 4.53 -6.53
C ILE A 156 43.15 5.00 -7.88
N LEU A 157 42.31 5.60 -8.75
CA LEU A 157 42.75 6.07 -10.07
C LEU A 157 43.54 7.39 -10.01
N LEU A 158 43.44 8.17 -8.94
CA LEU A 158 44.16 9.43 -8.78
C LEU A 158 45.65 9.15 -8.55
N PRO A 159 46.55 9.87 -9.24
CA PRO A 159 47.98 9.68 -9.03
C PRO A 159 48.41 10.23 -7.67
N GLY A 160 49.04 9.36 -6.86
CA GLY A 160 49.61 9.68 -5.57
C GLY A 160 49.02 8.89 -4.40
N PRO A 161 49.72 8.83 -3.26
CA PRO A 161 49.20 8.15 -2.08
C PRO A 161 48.01 8.96 -1.51
N LEU A 162 46.96 8.25 -1.11
CA LEU A 162 45.83 8.84 -0.37
C LEU A 162 46.34 9.46 0.94
N SER A 163 45.89 10.66 1.28
CA SER A 163 46.14 11.21 2.60
C SER A 163 45.54 10.31 3.69
N GLU A 164 46.12 10.27 4.86
CA GLU A 164 45.61 9.49 5.99
C GLU A 164 44.13 9.80 6.26
N THR A 165 43.77 11.09 6.29
CA THR A 165 42.39 11.53 6.46
C THR A 165 41.46 10.97 5.37
N SER A 166 41.87 10.98 4.10
CA SER A 166 41.05 10.44 3.01
C SER A 166 40.86 8.93 3.12
N ARG A 167 41.90 8.22 3.56
CA ARG A 167 41.86 6.80 3.81
C ARG A 167 40.89 6.47 4.94
N ASP A 168 40.99 7.16 6.07
CA ASP A 168 40.09 6.97 7.21
C ASP A 168 38.62 7.25 6.82
N VAL A 169 38.37 8.33 6.07
CA VAL A 169 37.01 8.64 5.62
C VAL A 169 36.45 7.53 4.76
N LEU A 170 37.18 7.08 3.74
CA LEU A 170 36.69 6.08 2.79
C LEU A 170 36.53 4.69 3.39
N PHE A 171 37.48 4.21 4.18
CA PHE A 171 37.50 2.82 4.63
C PHE A 171 36.93 2.61 6.03
N ARG A 172 36.88 3.63 6.86
CA ARG A 172 36.44 3.55 8.27
C ARG A 172 35.09 4.20 8.51
N TYR A 173 34.88 5.43 8.04
CA TYR A 173 33.66 6.19 8.32
C TYR A 173 32.56 6.04 7.26
N CYS A 174 32.89 5.86 5.98
CA CYS A 174 31.88 5.67 4.94
C CYS A 174 31.08 4.37 5.08
N PRO A 175 31.64 3.20 5.43
CA PRO A 175 30.88 1.96 5.57
C PRO A 175 29.69 2.05 6.54
N PRO A 176 29.86 2.52 7.79
CA PRO A 176 28.71 2.71 8.69
C PRO A 176 27.75 3.79 8.19
N ALA A 177 28.26 4.85 7.52
CA ALA A 177 27.41 5.88 6.93
C ALA A 177 26.51 5.36 5.83
N VAL A 178 26.96 4.42 4.99
CA VAL A 178 26.15 3.76 3.96
C VAL A 178 24.90 3.12 4.58
N PHE A 179 25.06 2.37 5.65
CA PHE A 179 23.93 1.72 6.34
C PHE A 179 23.02 2.72 7.07
N LEU A 180 23.60 3.74 7.74
CA LEU A 180 22.82 4.79 8.39
C LEU A 180 21.98 5.58 7.38
N LEU A 181 22.58 5.99 6.26
CA LEU A 181 21.87 6.68 5.18
C LEU A 181 20.78 5.78 4.58
N SER A 182 21.04 4.47 4.43
CA SER A 182 20.01 3.54 3.96
C SER A 182 18.81 3.50 4.91
N ILE A 183 19.02 3.49 6.22
CA ILE A 183 17.93 3.55 7.22
C ILE A 183 17.17 4.86 7.10
N LEU A 184 17.88 5.99 7.02
CA LEU A 184 17.27 7.32 6.92
C LEU A 184 16.45 7.49 5.63
N PHE A 185 17.01 7.16 4.48
CA PHE A 185 16.29 7.28 3.20
C PHE A 185 15.06 6.37 3.13
N ASN A 186 15.14 5.15 3.65
CA ASN A 186 13.97 4.28 3.74
C ASN A 186 12.91 4.84 4.69
N GLN A 187 13.32 5.43 5.82
CA GLN A 187 12.39 6.08 6.73
C GLN A 187 11.71 7.30 6.10
N PHE A 188 12.47 8.13 5.38
CA PHE A 188 11.90 9.25 4.60
C PHE A 188 10.96 8.76 3.50
N GLY A 189 11.30 7.67 2.82
CA GLY A 189 10.44 7.03 1.83
C GLY A 189 9.09 6.61 2.41
N ILE A 190 9.08 5.99 3.59
CA ILE A 190 7.85 5.60 4.30
C ILE A 190 7.03 6.84 4.71
N LEU A 191 7.68 7.88 5.23
CA LEU A 191 7.01 9.13 5.60
C LEU A 191 6.39 9.81 4.38
N TYR A 192 7.15 9.93 3.30
CA TYR A 192 6.69 10.51 2.03
C TYR A 192 5.50 9.72 1.45
N PHE A 193 5.61 8.37 1.42
CA PHE A 193 4.52 7.50 1.00
C PHE A 193 3.27 7.73 1.86
N ASN A 194 3.41 7.79 3.18
CA ASN A 194 2.28 8.03 4.08
C ASN A 194 1.64 9.42 3.86
N ILE A 195 2.43 10.43 3.52
CA ILE A 195 1.92 11.78 3.19
C ILE A 195 1.13 11.72 1.89
N MET A 196 1.68 11.11 0.84
CA MET A 196 0.97 10.93 -0.43
C MET A 196 -0.34 10.16 -0.24
N MET A 197 -0.31 9.07 0.52
CA MET A 197 -1.47 8.21 0.75
C MET A 197 -2.54 8.84 1.64
N LYS A 198 -2.23 9.91 2.39
CA LYS A 198 -3.27 10.69 3.13
C LYS A 198 -4.27 11.36 2.19
N HIS A 199 -3.85 11.73 1.00
CA HIS A 199 -4.68 12.39 -0.01
C HIS A 199 -5.30 11.39 -0.99
N THR A 200 -4.95 10.11 -0.90
CA THR A 200 -5.46 9.07 -1.79
C THR A 200 -6.67 8.41 -1.15
N ALA A 201 -7.78 8.39 -1.87
CA ALA A 201 -8.98 7.68 -1.44
C ALA A 201 -8.81 6.17 -1.66
N PHE A 202 -9.16 5.39 -0.65
CA PHE A 202 -9.25 3.93 -0.74
C PHE A 202 -10.72 3.52 -0.77
N VAL A 203 -11.00 2.47 -1.52
CA VAL A 203 -12.31 1.82 -1.59
C VAL A 203 -12.19 0.43 -0.97
N PRO A 204 -13.13 -0.01 -0.13
CA PRO A 204 -13.10 -1.36 0.41
C PRO A 204 -13.35 -2.39 -0.69
N ILE A 205 -12.69 -3.55 -0.55
CA ILE A 205 -13.01 -4.76 -1.30
C ILE A 205 -13.89 -5.58 -0.37
N VAL A 206 -15.04 -6.00 -0.88
CA VAL A 206 -16.03 -6.74 -0.08
C VAL A 206 -16.33 -8.12 -0.69
N ASN A 207 -16.93 -9.00 0.10
CA ASN A 207 -17.55 -10.21 -0.41
C ASN A 207 -19.01 -9.92 -0.85
N THR A 208 -19.70 -10.91 -1.38
CA THR A 208 -21.11 -10.80 -1.80
C THR A 208 -22.08 -10.51 -0.65
N LYS A 209 -21.65 -10.68 0.61
CA LYS A 209 -22.43 -10.36 1.82
C LYS A 209 -22.20 -8.95 2.33
N GLY A 210 -21.22 -8.21 1.75
CA GLY A 210 -20.85 -6.87 2.19
C GLY A 210 -19.75 -6.81 3.25
N ASP A 211 -19.17 -7.96 3.67
CA ASP A 211 -18.07 -7.95 4.63
C ASP A 211 -16.77 -7.45 3.96
N VAL A 212 -16.07 -6.56 4.64
CA VAL A 212 -14.81 -6.01 4.13
C VAL A 212 -13.69 -7.04 4.25
N ILE A 213 -13.15 -7.46 3.10
CA ILE A 213 -12.06 -8.44 3.00
C ILE A 213 -10.71 -7.80 2.62
N GLY A 214 -10.73 -6.54 2.14
CA GLY A 214 -9.53 -5.82 1.73
C GLY A 214 -9.81 -4.37 1.40
N ARG A 215 -8.86 -3.73 0.74
CA ARG A 215 -9.00 -2.38 0.21
C ARG A 215 -8.19 -2.22 -1.08
N SER A 216 -8.66 -1.41 -2.01
CA SER A 216 -7.98 -0.99 -3.23
C SER A 216 -7.86 0.53 -3.29
N LEU A 217 -6.97 1.03 -4.13
CA LEU A 217 -6.95 2.46 -4.45
C LEU A 217 -8.22 2.82 -5.22
N ALA A 218 -8.80 3.98 -4.93
CA ALA A 218 -10.00 4.45 -5.65
C ALA A 218 -9.75 4.54 -7.17
N VAL A 219 -8.53 4.91 -7.58
CA VAL A 219 -8.13 4.95 -8.99
C VAL A 219 -8.14 3.54 -9.60
N ASP A 220 -7.65 2.53 -8.89
CA ASP A 220 -7.64 1.15 -9.37
C ASP A 220 -9.06 0.59 -9.43
N ALA A 221 -9.89 0.87 -8.41
CA ALA A 221 -11.31 0.50 -8.42
C ALA A 221 -12.09 1.13 -9.61
N ILE A 222 -11.66 2.31 -10.09
CA ILE A 222 -12.24 2.95 -11.28
C ILE A 222 -11.70 2.34 -12.56
N ASN A 223 -10.42 1.97 -12.63
CA ASN A 223 -9.76 1.47 -13.84
C ASN A 223 -9.88 -0.05 -14.02
N GLN A 224 -9.87 -0.82 -12.93
CA GLN A 224 -9.95 -2.29 -12.90
C GLN A 224 -11.24 -2.74 -12.22
N LYS A 225 -12.38 -2.33 -12.77
CA LYS A 225 -13.70 -2.44 -12.14
C LYS A 225 -14.22 -3.86 -11.95
N ASN A 226 -13.67 -4.82 -12.65
CA ASN A 226 -14.12 -6.22 -12.65
C ASN A 226 -13.24 -7.17 -11.83
N GLU A 227 -12.11 -6.70 -11.30
CA GLU A 227 -11.17 -7.57 -10.57
C GLU A 227 -11.64 -7.86 -9.14
N TYR A 228 -12.27 -6.87 -8.49
CA TYR A 228 -12.73 -6.97 -7.10
C TYR A 228 -14.14 -6.42 -6.95
N ILE A 229 -14.89 -6.97 -5.99
CA ILE A 229 -16.20 -6.43 -5.62
C ILE A 229 -16.00 -5.17 -4.79
N ASN A 230 -16.42 -4.02 -5.32
CA ASN A 230 -16.38 -2.75 -4.61
C ASN A 230 -17.80 -2.27 -4.27
N PRO A 231 -18.05 -1.81 -3.03
CA PRO A 231 -19.36 -1.30 -2.64
C PRO A 231 -19.62 0.07 -3.25
N VAL A 232 -20.81 0.21 -3.82
CA VAL A 232 -21.29 1.43 -4.47
C VAL A 232 -22.63 1.80 -3.87
N ILE A 233 -22.79 3.07 -3.52
CA ILE A 233 -24.06 3.63 -3.06
C ILE A 233 -24.73 4.29 -4.26
N ARG A 234 -26.01 3.98 -4.46
CA ARG A 234 -26.89 4.61 -5.45
C ARG A 234 -28.11 5.15 -4.74
N ILE A 235 -28.52 6.35 -5.08
CA ILE A 235 -29.72 6.97 -4.53
C ILE A 235 -30.64 7.32 -5.68
N ALA A 236 -31.78 6.64 -5.76
CA ALA A 236 -32.86 6.97 -6.66
C ALA A 236 -33.65 8.15 -6.05
N VAL A 237 -33.92 9.13 -6.86
CA VAL A 237 -34.72 10.32 -6.49
C VAL A 237 -36.09 10.19 -7.12
N SER A 238 -37.15 10.24 -6.32
CA SER A 238 -38.53 10.21 -6.79
C SER A 238 -39.27 11.49 -6.45
N HIS A 239 -40.26 11.81 -7.30
CA HIS A 239 -41.23 12.90 -7.08
C HIS A 239 -42.59 12.46 -7.64
N ASN A 240 -43.62 12.43 -6.82
CA ASN A 240 -44.98 12.04 -7.22
C ASN A 240 -45.05 10.70 -7.98
N GLY A 241 -44.31 9.66 -7.53
CA GLY A 241 -44.28 8.34 -8.16
C GLY A 241 -43.49 8.27 -9.46
N MET A 242 -42.82 9.34 -9.87
CA MET A 242 -41.90 9.37 -11.02
C MET A 242 -40.44 9.34 -10.56
N LEU A 243 -39.57 8.66 -11.30
CA LEU A 243 -38.13 8.62 -11.02
C LEU A 243 -37.40 9.71 -11.79
N TYR A 244 -36.52 10.41 -11.08
CA TYR A 244 -35.63 11.39 -11.68
C TYR A 244 -34.41 10.69 -12.27
N LEU A 245 -34.24 10.76 -13.57
CA LEU A 245 -33.16 10.12 -14.31
C LEU A 245 -32.38 11.16 -15.12
N ARG A 246 -31.08 10.91 -15.27
CA ARG A 246 -30.15 11.79 -15.97
C ARG A 246 -29.30 11.04 -17.00
N PRO A 247 -29.02 11.59 -18.18
CA PRO A 247 -28.09 10.99 -19.11
C PRO A 247 -26.67 10.95 -18.51
N ARG A 248 -26.01 9.81 -18.59
CA ARG A 248 -24.62 9.64 -18.18
C ARG A 248 -23.69 10.45 -19.08
N SER A 249 -22.65 11.03 -18.49
CA SER A 249 -21.64 11.75 -19.23
C SER A 249 -21.02 10.86 -20.31
N GLN A 250 -20.74 11.45 -21.49
CA GLN A 250 -20.01 10.77 -22.58
C GLN A 250 -18.60 10.29 -22.19
N ARG A 251 -18.06 10.80 -21.07
CA ARG A 251 -16.78 10.37 -20.49
C ARG A 251 -16.88 9.15 -19.58
N CYS A 252 -18.10 8.70 -19.26
CA CYS A 252 -18.29 7.50 -18.46
C CYS A 252 -17.90 6.26 -19.26
N MET A 253 -17.07 5.39 -18.68
CA MET A 253 -16.67 4.13 -19.31
C MET A 253 -17.82 3.12 -19.38
N LEU A 254 -18.84 3.27 -18.55
CA LEU A 254 -19.98 2.38 -18.45
C LEU A 254 -21.21 3.09 -19.00
N ASP A 255 -21.78 2.56 -20.07
CA ASP A 255 -23.04 3.02 -20.67
C ASP A 255 -23.11 4.54 -20.87
N ALA A 256 -22.08 5.12 -21.52
CA ALA A 256 -22.02 6.54 -21.84
C ALA A 256 -23.26 6.98 -22.64
N GLY A 257 -23.87 8.09 -22.23
CA GLY A 257 -25.05 8.66 -22.88
C GLY A 257 -26.39 8.00 -22.52
N LYS A 258 -26.40 6.84 -21.88
CA LYS A 258 -27.64 6.22 -21.38
C LYS A 258 -28.17 6.97 -20.18
N VAL A 259 -29.48 6.89 -20.00
CA VAL A 259 -30.19 7.54 -18.87
C VAL A 259 -30.11 6.64 -17.65
N ASP A 260 -29.71 7.21 -16.51
CA ASP A 260 -29.49 6.44 -15.27
C ASP A 260 -29.78 7.29 -14.03
N ILE A 261 -29.78 6.64 -12.87
CA ILE A 261 -29.87 7.29 -11.55
C ILE A 261 -28.68 8.25 -11.39
N PRO A 262 -28.92 9.53 -11.06
CA PRO A 262 -27.88 10.55 -11.06
C PRO A 262 -26.89 10.44 -9.91
N LEU A 263 -27.31 9.84 -8.78
CA LEU A 263 -26.55 9.80 -7.56
C LEU A 263 -25.87 8.44 -7.38
N GLU A 264 -24.58 8.41 -7.66
CA GLU A 264 -23.75 7.21 -7.50
C GLU A 264 -22.38 7.59 -6.93
N CYS A 265 -21.91 6.88 -5.90
CA CYS A 265 -20.53 7.00 -5.44
C CYS A 265 -20.00 5.69 -4.86
N TYR A 266 -18.68 5.52 -4.89
CA TYR A 266 -18.01 4.46 -4.14
C TYR A 266 -18.02 4.77 -2.64
N LEU A 267 -18.25 3.73 -1.84
CA LEU A 267 -18.01 3.79 -0.38
C LEU A 267 -16.50 3.91 -0.16
N LEU A 268 -16.07 4.85 0.66
CA LEU A 268 -14.65 5.01 0.99
C LEU A 268 -14.26 4.09 2.15
N TYR A 269 -13.03 3.63 2.15
CA TYR A 269 -12.53 2.75 3.20
C TYR A 269 -12.53 3.44 4.57
N GLY A 270 -13.22 2.85 5.54
CA GLY A 270 -13.41 3.42 6.88
C GLY A 270 -14.55 4.42 7.00
N GLU A 271 -15.30 4.66 5.93
CA GLU A 271 -16.54 5.42 5.91
C GLU A 271 -17.73 4.49 6.19
N THR A 272 -18.70 4.94 6.95
CA THR A 272 -19.99 4.23 7.11
C THR A 272 -20.90 4.53 5.94
N LEU A 273 -21.92 3.67 5.71
CA LEU A 273 -22.94 3.92 4.68
C LEU A 273 -23.63 5.29 4.87
N GLU A 274 -23.98 5.63 6.10
CA GLU A 274 -24.61 6.91 6.43
C GLU A 274 -23.71 8.11 6.08
N GLN A 275 -22.41 8.02 6.40
CA GLN A 275 -21.44 9.08 6.06
C GLN A 275 -21.31 9.27 4.56
N ALA A 276 -21.27 8.17 3.80
CA ALA A 276 -21.18 8.21 2.35
C ALA A 276 -22.46 8.77 1.70
N ILE A 277 -23.62 8.41 2.22
CA ILE A 277 -24.91 8.97 1.81
C ILE A 277 -24.95 10.49 2.02
N VAL A 278 -24.61 10.94 3.24
CA VAL A 278 -24.56 12.37 3.57
C VAL A 278 -23.59 13.12 2.64
N ARG A 279 -22.43 12.53 2.36
CA ARG A 279 -21.46 13.08 1.42
C ARG A 279 -22.03 13.20 0.02
N LEU A 280 -22.68 12.15 -0.48
CA LEU A 280 -23.24 12.08 -1.82
C LEU A 280 -24.39 13.09 -2.00
N VAL A 281 -25.33 13.11 -1.04
CA VAL A 281 -26.47 14.03 -1.08
C VAL A 281 -26.03 15.49 -0.95
N LYS A 282 -25.14 15.81 -0.02
CA LYS A 282 -24.62 17.19 0.11
C LYS A 282 -23.88 17.71 -1.12
N GLN A 283 -23.24 16.82 -1.88
CA GLN A 283 -22.55 17.20 -3.11
C GLN A 283 -23.49 17.47 -4.27
N SER A 284 -24.59 16.72 -4.37
CA SER A 284 -25.45 16.71 -5.55
C SER A 284 -26.80 17.39 -5.31
N PHE A 285 -27.35 17.30 -4.10
CA PHE A 285 -28.62 17.88 -3.68
C PHE A 285 -28.50 18.46 -2.26
N PRO A 286 -27.86 19.62 -2.08
CA PRO A 286 -27.58 20.17 -0.74
C PRO A 286 -28.81 20.44 0.12
N GLN A 287 -29.96 20.65 -0.52
CA GLN A 287 -31.23 20.99 0.13
C GLN A 287 -32.16 19.78 0.28
N ALA A 288 -31.77 18.58 -0.17
CA ALA A 288 -32.62 17.40 -0.07
C ALA A 288 -32.78 16.94 1.39
N PRO A 289 -33.99 16.50 1.79
CA PRO A 289 -34.27 16.01 3.13
C PRO A 289 -33.64 14.61 3.31
N ILE A 290 -32.46 14.54 3.90
CA ILE A 290 -31.73 13.28 4.12
C ILE A 290 -32.50 12.35 5.08
N GLN A 291 -33.41 12.90 5.90
CA GLN A 291 -34.20 12.16 6.88
C GLN A 291 -35.20 11.18 6.24
N ASP A 292 -35.63 11.44 5.00
CA ASP A 292 -36.63 10.65 4.28
C ASP A 292 -36.00 9.57 3.40
N LEU A 293 -34.70 9.34 3.54
CA LEU A 293 -33.97 8.37 2.77
C LEU A 293 -34.25 6.96 3.26
N GLN A 294 -34.76 6.11 2.38
CA GLN A 294 -35.10 4.72 2.65
C GLN A 294 -34.12 3.77 1.96
N PHE A 295 -33.63 2.77 2.72
CA PHE A 295 -32.90 1.66 2.13
C PHE A 295 -33.89 0.77 1.36
N ASN A 296 -33.58 0.49 0.09
CA ASN A 296 -34.42 -0.35 -0.75
C ASN A 296 -33.86 -1.77 -0.85
N ILE A 297 -32.70 -1.93 -1.48
CA ILE A 297 -32.12 -3.26 -1.73
C ILE A 297 -30.60 -3.20 -1.81
N MET A 298 -29.96 -4.33 -1.48
CA MET A 298 -28.54 -4.60 -1.76
C MET A 298 -28.45 -5.73 -2.76
N TYR A 299 -27.70 -5.52 -3.86
CA TYR A 299 -27.51 -6.54 -4.88
C TYR A 299 -26.10 -6.53 -5.47
N HIS A 300 -25.65 -7.68 -5.91
CA HIS A 300 -24.38 -7.85 -6.59
C HIS A 300 -24.58 -7.71 -8.10
N PHE A 301 -23.83 -6.81 -8.73
CA PHE A 301 -23.84 -6.58 -10.15
C PHE A 301 -22.45 -6.82 -10.73
N GLU A 302 -22.38 -7.75 -11.68
CA GLU A 302 -21.15 -8.12 -12.37
C GLU A 302 -21.36 -8.17 -13.87
N ASN A 303 -20.46 -7.56 -14.63
CA ASN A 303 -20.35 -7.70 -16.07
C ASN A 303 -18.87 -7.67 -16.50
N LYS A 304 -18.60 -7.72 -17.82
CA LYS A 304 -17.23 -7.69 -18.37
C LYS A 304 -16.40 -6.47 -17.96
N VAL A 305 -17.05 -5.39 -17.53
CA VAL A 305 -16.39 -4.09 -17.24
C VAL A 305 -16.37 -3.77 -15.75
N THR A 306 -17.33 -4.29 -14.96
CA THR A 306 -17.49 -3.89 -13.56
C THR A 306 -17.97 -5.04 -12.69
N ASN A 307 -17.51 -5.04 -11.41
CA ASN A 307 -17.93 -5.95 -10.36
C ASN A 307 -18.23 -5.13 -9.10
N ARG A 308 -19.52 -5.01 -8.72
CA ARG A 308 -19.98 -4.06 -7.70
C ARG A 308 -21.00 -4.67 -6.79
N LEU A 309 -20.93 -4.32 -5.50
CA LEU A 309 -22.01 -4.54 -4.55
C LEU A 309 -22.77 -3.21 -4.40
N ILE A 310 -23.99 -3.18 -4.90
CA ILE A 310 -24.78 -1.93 -4.98
C ILE A 310 -25.72 -1.86 -3.77
N TYR A 311 -25.67 -0.76 -3.04
CA TYR A 311 -26.63 -0.38 -2.00
C TYR A 311 -27.53 0.68 -2.59
N LEU A 312 -28.78 0.32 -2.89
CA LEU A 312 -29.78 1.20 -3.48
C LEU A 312 -30.63 1.81 -2.39
N PHE A 313 -30.73 3.12 -2.41
CA PHE A 313 -31.59 3.91 -1.55
C PHE A 313 -32.58 4.70 -2.39
N LEU A 314 -33.72 5.05 -1.81
CA LEU A 314 -34.74 5.89 -2.39
C LEU A 314 -34.93 7.13 -1.53
N ILE A 315 -35.03 8.30 -2.16
CA ILE A 315 -35.41 9.56 -1.52
C ILE A 315 -36.57 10.16 -2.29
N GLU A 316 -37.64 10.52 -1.61
CA GLU A 316 -38.74 11.24 -2.19
C GLU A 316 -38.58 12.74 -1.95
N ILE A 317 -38.72 13.54 -3.00
CA ILE A 317 -38.60 14.98 -2.96
C ILE A 317 -39.98 15.60 -3.23
N GLU A 318 -40.49 16.39 -2.30
CA GLU A 318 -41.81 17.08 -2.42
C GLU A 318 -41.74 18.28 -3.37
N ASP A 319 -40.63 19.03 -3.35
CA ASP A 319 -40.46 20.25 -4.16
C ASP A 319 -39.71 19.95 -5.48
N GLU A 320 -40.45 19.97 -6.60
CA GLU A 320 -39.89 19.79 -7.95
C GLU A 320 -38.80 20.81 -8.29
N ASN A 321 -38.81 22.01 -7.68
CA ASN A 321 -37.79 23.04 -7.95
C ASN A 321 -36.40 22.59 -7.55
N LEU A 322 -36.25 21.69 -6.57
CA LEU A 322 -34.99 21.09 -6.19
C LEU A 322 -34.35 20.27 -7.35
N LEU A 323 -35.18 19.76 -8.26
CA LEU A 323 -34.73 19.00 -9.44
C LEU A 323 -34.34 19.90 -10.61
N ARG A 324 -34.61 21.21 -10.53
CA ARG A 324 -34.32 22.19 -11.60
C ARG A 324 -33.07 23.02 -11.35
N ASP A 325 -32.31 22.72 -10.29
CA ASP A 325 -31.05 23.42 -9.97
C ASP A 325 -29.98 23.20 -11.08
N LYS A 326 -29.00 24.10 -11.16
CA LYS A 326 -27.93 24.08 -12.16
C LYS A 326 -27.19 22.72 -12.26
N GLN A 327 -27.09 21.99 -11.14
CA GLN A 327 -26.43 20.69 -11.09
C GLN A 327 -27.28 19.52 -11.60
N THR A 328 -28.61 19.71 -11.71
CA THR A 328 -29.60 18.69 -12.07
C THR A 328 -30.30 18.98 -13.40
N ARG A 329 -29.93 20.05 -14.09
CA ARG A 329 -30.64 20.62 -15.24
C ARG A 329 -30.84 19.66 -16.42
N ASP A 330 -30.01 18.63 -16.56
CA ASP A 330 -30.05 17.69 -17.68
C ASP A 330 -30.91 16.45 -17.42
N GLY A 331 -31.51 16.34 -16.22
CA GLY A 331 -32.35 15.22 -15.85
C GLY A 331 -33.84 15.47 -16.15
N LYS A 332 -34.59 14.38 -16.19
CA LYS A 332 -36.06 14.39 -16.39
C LYS A 332 -36.72 13.40 -15.46
N LEU A 333 -38.01 13.70 -15.12
CA LEU A 333 -38.88 12.76 -14.42
C LEU A 333 -39.45 11.76 -15.41
N TRP A 334 -39.38 10.47 -15.06
CA TRP A 334 -39.86 9.36 -15.87
C TRP A 334 -40.86 8.53 -15.09
N THR A 335 -42.00 8.20 -15.71
CA THR A 335 -42.92 7.21 -15.14
C THR A 335 -42.34 5.80 -15.34
N PHE A 336 -42.76 4.83 -14.51
CA PHE A 336 -42.35 3.44 -14.68
C PHE A 336 -42.72 2.88 -16.06
N GLN A 337 -43.86 3.23 -16.61
CA GLN A 337 -44.25 2.83 -17.97
C GLN A 337 -43.30 3.39 -19.04
N GLN A 338 -42.89 4.65 -18.92
CA GLN A 338 -41.88 5.23 -19.81
C GLN A 338 -40.53 4.54 -19.73
N ILE A 339 -40.13 4.13 -18.53
CA ILE A 339 -38.90 3.39 -18.32
C ILE A 339 -38.99 2.00 -19.01
N GLU A 340 -40.09 1.28 -18.79
CA GLU A 340 -40.31 -0.04 -19.42
C GLU A 340 -40.31 0.01 -20.94
N HIS A 341 -40.92 1.03 -21.53
CA HIS A 341 -40.96 1.18 -23.02
C HIS A 341 -39.62 1.62 -23.62
N ASN A 342 -38.69 2.14 -22.80
CA ASN A 342 -37.42 2.68 -23.25
C ASN A 342 -36.22 1.96 -22.60
N LEU A 343 -36.35 0.69 -22.26
CA LEU A 343 -35.29 -0.12 -21.62
C LEU A 343 -33.99 -0.15 -22.45
N ASP A 344 -34.10 -0.10 -23.79
CA ASP A 344 -32.95 -0.07 -24.68
C ASP A 344 -32.15 1.25 -24.61
N LEU A 345 -32.80 2.35 -24.21
CA LEU A 345 -32.21 3.68 -24.07
C LEU A 345 -31.77 3.99 -22.64
N SER A 346 -32.24 3.21 -21.66
CA SER A 346 -32.03 3.46 -20.25
C SER A 346 -31.68 2.18 -19.48
N LEU A 347 -30.95 2.28 -18.40
CA LEU A 347 -31.07 1.50 -17.19
C LEU A 347 -31.08 -0.03 -17.29
N ILE A 348 -30.03 -0.62 -17.80
CA ILE A 348 -29.82 -2.07 -17.64
C ILE A 348 -29.78 -2.46 -16.16
N HIS A 349 -29.49 -1.54 -15.25
CA HIS A 349 -29.17 -1.87 -13.84
C HIS A 349 -30.32 -1.74 -12.84
N ILE A 350 -31.45 -1.17 -13.20
CA ILE A 350 -32.62 -1.08 -12.31
C ILE A 350 -33.68 -2.14 -12.62
N SER A 351 -33.79 -2.56 -13.87
CA SER A 351 -34.85 -3.47 -14.31
C SER A 351 -34.65 -4.92 -13.87
N GLU A 352 -33.42 -5.40 -13.73
CA GLU A 352 -33.15 -6.79 -13.33
C GLU A 352 -33.49 -7.11 -11.88
N PRO A 353 -33.08 -6.29 -10.86
CA PRO A 353 -33.44 -6.58 -9.48
C PRO A 353 -34.91 -6.42 -9.16
N THR A 354 -35.62 -5.51 -9.84
CA THR A 354 -37.06 -5.30 -9.64
C THR A 354 -37.87 -6.50 -10.16
N ARG A 355 -37.49 -7.10 -11.28
CA ARG A 355 -38.08 -8.35 -11.78
C ARG A 355 -37.83 -9.54 -10.86
N GLN A 356 -36.64 -9.65 -10.25
CA GLN A 356 -36.34 -10.73 -9.30
C GLN A 356 -37.09 -10.56 -7.97
N ALA A 357 -37.34 -9.35 -7.52
CA ALA A 357 -38.08 -9.08 -6.29
C ALA A 357 -39.60 -9.29 -6.45
N GLU A 358 -40.14 -9.19 -7.65
CA GLU A 358 -41.55 -9.51 -7.93
C GLU A 358 -41.82 -11.04 -8.09
N ILE A 359 -40.78 -11.88 -8.21
CA ILE A 359 -40.88 -13.33 -8.37
C ILE A 359 -40.58 -14.07 -7.05
N SER A 360 -40.12 -13.39 -6.02
CA SER A 360 -39.87 -13.94 -4.67
C SER A 360 -40.87 -13.42 -3.67
#